data_9f60025ad6c26aff3d9097d1d9969d0a
#
_entry.id   9f60025ad6c26aff3d9097d1d9969d0a
#
_cell.length_a   1.000
_cell.length_b   1.000
_cell.length_c   1.000
_cell.angle_alpha   90.00
_cell.angle_beta   90.00
_cell.angle_gamma   90.00
#
_symmetry.space_group_name_H-M   'P 1'
#
loop_
_entity.id
_entity.type
_entity.pdbx_description
1 polymer ?
#
loop_
_entity_poly.entity_id
_entity_poly.type
_entity_poly.pdbx_seq_one_letter_code
_entity_poly.pdbx_strand_id
1 'polypeptide(L)'
;MATDTDLAQRPSATPTLMDAVADHHDNGGAPKEKVLAMDAAPAPTPHTKPHFSQTRKWVLMSIFALAMFIDVMGLSAFYVLTQTVAADLNIKFEQQSWVITSYAVTFAAFLLLWGRVSDLYSATPVFNFAFIALGVLSLVISFLPDKYSFFVFRAIAGIAGGALVPASYRLIVYVFEPSELALAFTVYGVSGTMGNMWGTIFAGFIEYIPHSVGTQMQSCRWYFRITAIIIAPLATASLFLTPYAPGDESHTLSDGEPDPTPRWRRLDLVGALTMLTAIVLLTLGLTLGASYGWKKAGFLVPFLLSFPLFIGFFFWEAHLEPSYALIPASTWRIPNLAIFIAMGLPLFAWWAVNFLALIETFVQVYHERPIIAGVRMLPQAVVSLFLTAGFTYFPLLISRPWLTVLVGEAFCIVGYILFTRTSTFVGKDYWRFIFTGGLLGSGGNMTVFTAANVGIMTAIPPEMAGVAGALFQVAIQLGAVVGFATQAGMLTINPGGIANPANVHASFYFQMGWNALWLILFAIVYKRPKKSTPEPEPEA
;
A
#
# COMPACT_ATOMS: atom_id res chain seq x y z
N MET A 1 -0.66 -70.09 27.97
CA MET A 1 -1.26 -70.90 26.91
C MET A 1 -1.00 -70.05 25.68
N ALA A 2 0.11 -70.25 25.05
CA ALA A 2 0.34 -71.20 23.94
C ALA A 2 -0.36 -70.63 22.70
N THR A 3 0.21 -70.36 21.61
CA THR A 3 1.45 -70.69 20.86
C THR A 3 1.31 -69.96 19.54
N ASP A 4 2.31 -69.32 19.09
CA ASP A 4 3.23 -69.74 18.00
C ASP A 4 2.64 -69.70 16.60
N THR A 5 3.29 -69.08 15.78
CA THR A 5 4.34 -69.35 14.72
C THR A 5 3.77 -68.86 13.39
N ASP A 6 4.40 -68.25 12.52
CA ASP A 6 5.71 -68.09 11.93
C ASP A 6 5.61 -67.92 10.41
N LEU A 7 6.49 -67.19 9.84
CA LEU A 7 7.16 -67.33 8.54
C LEU A 7 6.43 -66.89 7.24
N ALA A 8 6.86 -65.83 6.71
CA ALA A 8 7.91 -65.67 5.67
C ALA A 8 7.46 -65.90 4.22
N GLN A 9 7.86 -64.96 3.42
CA GLN A 9 8.54 -65.04 2.12
C GLN A 9 7.92 -64.25 0.98
N ARG A 10 8.67 -63.31 0.51
CA ARG A 10 8.77 -62.90 -0.91
C ARG A 10 9.17 -64.15 -1.76
N PRO A 11 9.15 -64.18 -3.12
CA PRO A 11 9.40 -63.08 -4.04
C PRO A 11 8.70 -63.14 -5.42
N SER A 12 8.97 -62.11 -6.22
CA SER A 12 9.37 -62.10 -7.64
C SER A 12 8.40 -62.43 -8.75
N ALA A 13 8.54 -61.63 -9.72
CA ALA A 13 8.81 -61.85 -11.13
C ALA A 13 7.70 -61.53 -12.13
N THR A 14 8.05 -60.57 -12.96
CA THR A 14 7.62 -60.36 -14.35
C THR A 14 7.50 -61.67 -15.13
N PRO A 15 6.63 -61.77 -16.13
CA PRO A 15 7.21 -61.93 -17.44
C PRO A 15 6.57 -61.13 -18.59
N THR A 16 7.45 -60.65 -19.44
CA THR A 16 7.40 -60.46 -20.88
C THR A 16 6.54 -61.46 -21.63
N LEU A 17 5.83 -60.98 -22.63
CA LEU A 17 5.50 -61.79 -23.81
C LEU A 17 5.71 -61.00 -25.07
N MET A 18 6.79 -61.37 -25.71
CA MET A 18 7.11 -61.16 -27.14
C MET A 18 6.41 -62.26 -27.97
N ASP A 19 6.36 -61.96 -29.27
CA ASP A 19 6.26 -62.85 -30.42
C ASP A 19 4.87 -63.16 -31.00
N ALA A 20 4.68 -62.66 -32.20
CA ALA A 20 4.61 -63.47 -33.47
C ALA A 20 4.17 -62.58 -34.62
N VAL A 21 5.02 -62.48 -35.57
CA VAL A 21 5.18 -63.09 -36.92
C VAL A 21 4.71 -62.15 -38.03
N ALA A 22 5.60 -61.64 -38.76
CA ALA A 22 6.28 -62.02 -40.02
C ALA A 22 5.54 -61.66 -41.32
N ASP A 23 6.31 -60.98 -42.17
CA ASP A 23 6.48 -61.05 -43.60
C ASP A 23 5.55 -60.29 -44.57
N HIS A 24 6.07 -59.34 -45.29
CA HIS A 24 6.50 -59.41 -46.71
C HIS A 24 6.93 -58.06 -47.28
N HIS A 25 8.14 -58.04 -47.86
CA HIS A 25 8.65 -57.36 -49.11
C HIS A 25 8.03 -56.04 -49.55
N ASP A 26 8.71 -55.03 -50.04
CA ASP A 26 9.94 -54.90 -50.82
C ASP A 26 10.28 -53.41 -51.05
N ASN A 27 11.56 -53.13 -51.22
CA ASN A 27 12.21 -52.06 -52.05
C ASN A 27 11.82 -50.58 -51.99
N GLY A 28 12.75 -49.79 -51.61
CA GLY A 28 12.83 -48.36 -51.99
C GLY A 28 13.82 -47.56 -51.13
N GLY A 29 15.06 -47.50 -51.62
CA GLY A 29 16.14 -46.80 -50.92
C GLY A 29 15.95 -45.28 -50.84
N ALA A 30 16.19 -44.74 -49.64
CA ALA A 30 16.50 -43.34 -49.43
C ALA A 30 17.46 -43.22 -48.23
N PRO A 31 18.31 -42.19 -48.16
CA PRO A 31 19.55 -42.22 -47.38
C PRO A 31 19.31 -42.08 -45.88
N LYS A 32 20.13 -42.81 -45.11
CA LYS A 32 20.22 -42.68 -43.68
C LYS A 32 20.64 -41.26 -43.27
N GLU A 33 19.67 -40.47 -42.88
CA GLU A 33 19.92 -39.21 -42.15
C GLU A 33 20.35 -39.59 -40.72
N LYS A 34 21.59 -39.33 -40.39
CA LYS A 34 22.12 -39.36 -39.03
C LYS A 34 21.37 -38.33 -38.22
N VAL A 35 20.36 -38.71 -37.47
CA VAL A 35 19.85 -37.94 -36.38
C VAL A 35 20.97 -37.78 -35.35
N LEU A 36 21.71 -36.68 -35.47
CA LEU A 36 22.55 -36.17 -34.37
C LEU A 36 21.59 -35.94 -33.19
N ALA A 37 21.74 -36.74 -32.15
CA ALA A 37 21.15 -36.42 -30.87
C ALA A 37 21.75 -35.06 -30.46
N MET A 38 21.03 -33.96 -30.72
CA MET A 38 21.28 -32.70 -30.06
C MET A 38 21.00 -32.95 -28.57
N ASP A 39 22.07 -32.96 -27.79
CA ASP A 39 21.98 -32.87 -26.34
C ASP A 39 21.03 -31.71 -26.02
N ALA A 40 19.82 -32.02 -25.60
CA ALA A 40 18.90 -31.04 -25.07
C ALA A 40 19.62 -30.35 -23.90
N ALA A 41 19.91 -29.07 -24.06
CA ALA A 41 20.45 -28.26 -22.97
C ALA A 41 19.57 -28.52 -21.72
N PRO A 42 20.18 -28.77 -20.55
CA PRO A 42 19.41 -29.02 -19.34
C PRO A 42 18.45 -27.85 -19.13
N ALA A 43 17.18 -28.16 -18.97
CA ALA A 43 16.17 -27.18 -18.63
C ALA A 43 16.69 -26.31 -17.46
N PRO A 44 16.52 -24.97 -17.51
CA PRO A 44 17.01 -24.12 -16.44
C PRO A 44 16.47 -24.64 -15.11
N THR A 45 17.38 -25.02 -14.23
CA THR A 45 17.04 -25.52 -12.89
C THR A 45 16.19 -24.43 -12.21
N PRO A 46 14.98 -24.75 -11.73
CA PRO A 46 14.19 -23.79 -10.99
C PRO A 46 15.05 -23.30 -9.83
N HIS A 47 15.32 -22.00 -9.78
CA HIS A 47 16.06 -21.39 -8.68
C HIS A 47 15.31 -21.74 -7.40
N THR A 48 15.81 -22.73 -6.66
CA THR A 48 15.28 -23.12 -5.36
C THR A 48 15.39 -21.91 -4.44
N LYS A 49 14.23 -21.34 -4.06
CA LYS A 49 14.20 -20.23 -3.10
C LYS A 49 15.00 -20.65 -1.86
N PRO A 50 15.87 -19.80 -1.33
CA PRO A 50 16.65 -20.14 -0.14
C PRO A 50 15.67 -20.40 1.02
N HIS A 51 15.84 -21.55 1.68
CA HIS A 51 15.01 -21.92 2.82
C HIS A 51 15.49 -21.14 4.05
N PHE A 52 14.66 -20.25 4.57
CA PHE A 52 14.95 -19.50 5.79
C PHE A 52 14.34 -20.19 7.01
N SER A 53 15.09 -20.21 8.13
CA SER A 53 14.54 -20.69 9.41
C SER A 53 13.36 -19.79 9.84
N GLN A 54 12.39 -20.35 10.54
CA GLN A 54 11.21 -19.62 11.01
C GLN A 54 11.59 -18.39 11.85
N THR A 55 12.55 -18.52 12.75
CA THR A 55 13.06 -17.39 13.55
C THR A 55 13.58 -16.27 12.65
N ARG A 56 14.37 -16.59 11.62
CA ARG A 56 14.91 -15.59 10.69
C ARG A 56 13.81 -14.91 9.88
N LYS A 57 12.80 -15.67 9.40
CA LYS A 57 11.62 -15.11 8.71
C LYS A 57 10.93 -14.06 9.57
N TRP A 58 10.65 -14.37 10.85
CA TRP A 58 9.96 -13.43 11.74
C TRP A 58 10.80 -12.24 12.18
N VAL A 59 12.12 -12.38 12.31
CA VAL A 59 13.03 -11.24 12.55
C VAL A 59 13.01 -10.29 11.36
N LEU A 60 13.08 -10.81 10.14
CA LEU A 60 12.98 -9.99 8.92
C LEU A 60 11.61 -9.33 8.80
N MET A 61 10.54 -10.08 9.08
CA MET A 61 9.19 -9.54 9.11
C MET A 61 9.06 -8.37 10.09
N SER A 62 9.68 -8.50 11.27
CA SER A 62 9.67 -7.41 12.26
C SER A 62 10.38 -6.16 11.74
N ILE A 63 11.49 -6.29 11.00
CA ILE A 63 12.17 -5.15 10.39
C ILE A 63 11.27 -4.48 9.34
N PHE A 64 10.65 -5.25 8.45
CA PHE A 64 9.75 -4.70 7.41
C PHE A 64 8.51 -4.06 8.03
N ALA A 65 7.92 -4.70 9.03
CA ALA A 65 6.76 -4.19 9.75
C ALA A 65 7.08 -2.89 10.52
N LEU A 66 8.25 -2.82 11.17
CA LEU A 66 8.68 -1.61 11.88
C LEU A 66 9.01 -0.48 10.91
N ALA A 67 9.58 -0.76 9.74
CA ALA A 67 9.81 0.25 8.70
C ALA A 67 8.49 0.86 8.23
N MET A 68 7.47 0.03 7.94
CA MET A 68 6.12 0.49 7.59
C MET A 68 5.45 1.24 8.74
N PHE A 69 5.57 0.74 9.97
CA PHE A 69 5.06 1.40 11.16
C PHE A 69 5.63 2.82 11.32
N ILE A 70 6.95 2.98 11.20
CA ILE A 70 7.62 4.28 11.37
C ILE A 70 7.25 5.24 10.23
N ASP A 71 7.14 4.74 9.01
CA ASP A 71 6.76 5.54 7.85
C ASP A 71 5.35 6.12 8.01
N VAL A 72 4.36 5.28 8.34
CA VAL A 72 2.97 5.72 8.55
C VAL A 72 2.84 6.56 9.82
N MET A 73 3.59 6.24 10.87
CA MET A 73 3.70 7.06 12.08
C MET A 73 4.18 8.47 11.73
N GLY A 74 5.15 8.56 10.79
CA GLY A 74 5.70 9.81 10.28
C GLY A 74 4.69 10.69 9.54
N LEU A 75 3.65 10.11 8.97
CA LEU A 75 2.57 10.86 8.34
C LEU A 75 1.52 11.30 9.37
N SER A 76 1.07 10.37 10.21
CA SER A 76 -0.05 10.60 11.14
C SER A 76 0.31 11.51 12.32
N ALA A 77 1.57 11.56 12.75
CA ALA A 77 2.02 12.49 13.78
C ALA A 77 1.75 13.96 13.42
N PHE A 78 1.78 14.28 12.12
CA PHE A 78 1.57 15.65 11.66
C PHE A 78 0.10 16.07 11.64
N TYR A 79 -0.86 15.19 11.87
CA TYR A 79 -2.23 15.62 12.20
C TYR A 79 -2.28 16.42 13.51
N VAL A 80 -1.34 16.15 14.41
CA VAL A 80 -1.20 16.84 15.71
C VAL A 80 -0.15 17.94 15.64
N LEU A 81 1.03 17.65 15.08
CA LEU A 81 2.19 18.54 15.11
C LEU A 81 2.15 19.69 14.10
N THR A 82 1.20 19.72 13.17
CA THR A 82 1.14 20.77 12.12
C THR A 82 1.10 22.17 12.72
N GLN A 83 0.32 22.40 13.78
CA GLN A 83 0.22 23.71 14.42
C GLN A 83 1.52 24.10 15.13
N THR A 84 2.18 23.16 15.79
CA THR A 84 3.46 23.37 16.46
C THR A 84 4.57 23.70 15.46
N VAL A 85 4.61 22.99 14.32
CA VAL A 85 5.53 23.28 13.20
C VAL A 85 5.23 24.64 12.59
N ALA A 86 3.96 24.96 12.40
CA ALA A 86 3.55 26.25 11.83
C ALA A 86 3.97 27.43 12.74
N ALA A 87 3.85 27.27 14.04
CA ALA A 87 4.31 28.27 15.01
C ALA A 87 5.84 28.41 15.03
N ASP A 88 6.58 27.28 14.98
CA ASP A 88 8.06 27.29 15.00
C ASP A 88 8.66 27.93 13.74
N LEU A 89 8.11 27.63 12.56
CA LEU A 89 8.64 28.05 11.28
C LEU A 89 7.88 29.23 10.64
N ASN A 90 7.00 29.92 11.38
CA ASN A 90 6.16 31.03 10.89
C ASN A 90 5.42 30.68 9.59
N ILE A 91 4.77 29.50 9.55
CA ILE A 91 4.01 29.06 8.39
C ILE A 91 2.61 29.69 8.43
N LYS A 92 2.25 30.41 7.36
CA LYS A 92 0.92 31.00 7.22
C LYS A 92 -0.16 29.92 7.11
N PHE A 93 -1.37 30.21 7.54
CA PHE A 93 -2.50 29.29 7.53
C PHE A 93 -2.69 28.61 6.16
N GLU A 94 -2.61 29.37 5.07
CA GLU A 94 -2.77 28.87 3.70
C GLU A 94 -1.66 27.88 3.28
N GLN A 95 -0.54 27.87 4.00
CA GLN A 95 0.62 27.01 3.71
C GLN A 95 0.72 25.80 4.66
N GLN A 96 -0.13 25.71 5.69
CA GLN A 96 -0.03 24.65 6.71
C GLN A 96 -0.27 23.25 6.12
N SER A 97 -1.11 23.13 5.09
CA SER A 97 -1.33 21.88 4.39
C SER A 97 -0.03 21.26 3.84
N TRP A 98 0.96 22.10 3.47
CA TRP A 98 2.25 21.63 2.97
C TRP A 98 3.08 20.86 3.99
N VAL A 99 2.83 21.05 5.28
CA VAL A 99 3.51 20.29 6.34
C VAL A 99 3.25 18.78 6.18
N ILE A 100 2.05 18.39 5.77
CA ILE A 100 1.68 16.98 5.51
C ILE A 100 1.88 16.63 4.04
N THR A 101 1.36 17.45 3.12
CA THR A 101 1.27 17.10 1.70
C THR A 101 2.61 17.07 0.99
N SER A 102 3.63 17.82 1.43
CA SER A 102 4.97 17.77 0.82
C SER A 102 5.56 16.36 0.85
N TYR A 103 5.39 15.61 1.93
CA TYR A 103 5.78 14.21 2.04
C TYR A 103 4.86 13.30 1.21
N ALA A 104 3.55 13.43 1.40
CA ALA A 104 2.56 12.53 0.81
C ALA A 104 2.57 12.56 -0.73
N VAL A 105 2.77 13.74 -1.33
CA VAL A 105 2.83 13.92 -2.80
C VAL A 105 3.98 13.13 -3.40
N THR A 106 5.19 13.31 -2.87
CA THR A 106 6.38 12.64 -3.40
C THR A 106 6.38 11.15 -3.08
N PHE A 107 5.88 10.77 -1.90
CA PHE A 107 5.66 9.37 -1.56
C PHE A 107 4.78 8.68 -2.63
N ALA A 108 3.60 9.22 -2.91
CA ALA A 108 2.67 8.65 -3.89
C ALA A 108 3.26 8.62 -5.31
N ALA A 109 3.90 9.72 -5.72
CA ALA A 109 4.43 9.87 -7.06
C ALA A 109 5.56 8.89 -7.38
N PHE A 110 6.44 8.59 -6.42
CA PHE A 110 7.60 7.72 -6.62
C PHE A 110 7.34 6.24 -6.36
N LEU A 111 6.17 5.86 -5.81
CA LEU A 111 5.83 4.46 -5.51
C LEU A 111 6.02 3.50 -6.69
N LEU A 112 5.48 3.85 -7.86
CA LEU A 112 5.56 3.00 -9.05
C LEU A 112 6.98 2.91 -9.58
N LEU A 113 7.71 4.02 -9.62
CA LEU A 113 9.10 4.04 -10.05
C LEU A 113 9.96 3.13 -9.16
N TRP A 114 9.84 3.25 -7.85
CA TRP A 114 10.57 2.41 -6.90
C TRP A 114 10.15 0.94 -6.96
N GLY A 115 8.87 0.68 -7.26
CA GLY A 115 8.40 -0.68 -7.54
C GLY A 115 9.20 -1.30 -8.68
N ARG A 116 9.27 -0.62 -9.81
CA ARG A 116 10.00 -1.09 -10.99
C ARG A 116 11.50 -1.21 -10.75
N VAL A 117 12.10 -0.25 -10.03
CA VAL A 117 13.52 -0.31 -9.66
C VAL A 117 13.79 -1.54 -8.77
N SER A 118 12.92 -1.81 -7.78
CA SER A 118 13.04 -2.99 -6.91
C SER A 118 12.92 -4.30 -7.69
N ASP A 119 12.09 -4.33 -8.73
CA ASP A 119 11.88 -5.50 -9.56
C ASP A 119 13.08 -5.78 -10.48
N LEU A 120 13.60 -4.76 -11.14
CA LEU A 120 14.67 -4.92 -12.13
C LEU A 120 16.06 -5.07 -11.51
N TYR A 121 16.35 -4.36 -10.42
CA TYR A 121 17.70 -4.37 -9.85
C TYR A 121 17.83 -5.25 -8.63
N SER A 122 17.17 -4.92 -7.56
CA SER A 122 17.04 -5.72 -6.32
C SER A 122 16.27 -4.94 -5.29
N ALA A 123 15.39 -5.60 -4.54
CA ALA A 123 14.64 -4.97 -3.46
C ALA A 123 15.50 -4.66 -2.22
N THR A 124 16.55 -5.44 -1.97
CA THR A 124 17.41 -5.32 -0.76
C THR A 124 18.15 -3.99 -0.68
N PRO A 125 18.93 -3.56 -1.69
CA PRO A 125 19.61 -2.26 -1.63
C PRO A 125 18.60 -1.09 -1.64
N VAL A 126 17.47 -1.22 -2.35
CA VAL A 126 16.44 -0.18 -2.37
C VAL A 126 15.85 0.00 -0.97
N PHE A 127 15.47 -1.08 -0.29
CA PHE A 127 14.94 -1.05 1.08
C PHE A 127 15.94 -0.45 2.07
N ASN A 128 17.18 -0.96 2.07
CA ASN A 128 18.22 -0.53 3.01
C ASN A 128 18.59 0.95 2.80
N PHE A 129 18.78 1.37 1.55
CA PHE A 129 19.07 2.77 1.23
C PHE A 129 17.92 3.68 1.66
N ALA A 130 16.69 3.33 1.34
CA ALA A 130 15.51 4.09 1.69
C ALA A 130 15.35 4.23 3.21
N PHE A 131 15.56 3.15 3.96
CA PHE A 131 15.42 3.17 5.42
C PHE A 131 16.51 4.02 6.10
N ILE A 132 17.75 3.93 5.64
CA ILE A 132 18.85 4.80 6.11
C ILE A 132 18.55 6.26 5.74
N ALA A 133 18.15 6.51 4.48
CA ALA A 133 17.86 7.86 4.01
C ALA A 133 16.72 8.50 4.83
N LEU A 134 15.67 7.74 5.16
CA LEU A 134 14.58 8.24 6.01
C LEU A 134 15.07 8.64 7.41
N GLY A 135 15.98 7.86 8.01
CA GLY A 135 16.60 8.18 9.30
C GLY A 135 17.47 9.42 9.25
N VAL A 136 18.36 9.51 8.24
CA VAL A 136 19.24 10.67 8.04
C VAL A 136 18.44 11.92 7.75
N LEU A 137 17.45 11.86 6.86
CA LEU A 137 16.57 12.98 6.52
C LEU A 137 15.76 13.43 7.73
N SER A 138 15.28 12.52 8.56
CA SER A 138 14.60 12.87 9.81
C SER A 138 15.53 13.68 10.71
N LEU A 139 16.80 13.25 10.87
CA LEU A 139 17.77 14.01 11.65
C LEU A 139 18.03 15.39 11.07
N VAL A 140 18.23 15.49 9.75
CA VAL A 140 18.46 16.78 9.05
C VAL A 140 17.28 17.71 9.21
N ILE A 141 16.04 17.23 9.01
CA ILE A 141 14.80 18.01 9.14
C ILE A 141 14.71 18.64 10.53
N SER A 142 15.19 17.98 11.58
CA SER A 142 15.14 18.48 12.95
C SER A 142 15.94 19.78 13.18
N PHE A 143 16.89 20.11 12.30
CA PHE A 143 17.76 21.28 12.43
C PHE A 143 17.44 22.42 11.45
N LEU A 144 16.46 22.23 10.53
CA LEU A 144 16.18 23.20 9.48
C LEU A 144 15.64 24.51 10.06
N PRO A 145 16.14 25.66 9.56
CA PRO A 145 15.81 26.97 10.12
C PRO A 145 14.54 27.59 9.53
N ASP A 146 14.11 27.18 8.35
CA ASP A 146 13.05 27.83 7.61
C ASP A 146 12.05 26.84 6.98
N LYS A 147 10.85 27.34 6.66
CA LYS A 147 9.74 26.55 6.14
C LYS A 147 9.99 25.97 4.75
N TYR A 148 10.74 26.64 3.87
CA TYR A 148 10.95 26.15 2.51
C TYR A 148 11.91 24.97 2.51
N SER A 149 13.01 25.07 3.25
CA SER A 149 13.91 23.94 3.49
C SER A 149 13.13 22.76 4.12
N PHE A 150 12.28 23.03 5.11
CA PHE A 150 11.44 22.01 5.73
C PHE A 150 10.57 21.29 4.69
N PHE A 151 9.84 22.01 3.83
CA PHE A 151 9.00 21.39 2.80
C PHE A 151 9.81 20.58 1.79
N VAL A 152 10.96 21.09 1.35
CA VAL A 152 11.85 20.40 0.39
C VAL A 152 12.39 19.12 1.01
N PHE A 153 12.92 19.14 2.22
CA PHE A 153 13.45 17.95 2.86
C PHE A 153 12.37 16.95 3.25
N ARG A 154 11.15 17.43 3.59
CA ARG A 154 9.97 16.56 3.74
C ARG A 154 9.61 15.86 2.42
N ALA A 155 9.68 16.57 1.30
CA ALA A 155 9.45 15.98 -0.01
C ALA A 155 10.52 14.92 -0.36
N ILE A 156 11.81 15.20 -0.07
CA ILE A 156 12.88 14.21 -0.27
C ILE A 156 12.67 12.99 0.65
N ALA A 157 12.24 13.20 1.89
CA ALA A 157 11.91 12.11 2.81
C ALA A 157 10.73 11.26 2.28
N GLY A 158 9.74 11.89 1.62
CA GLY A 158 8.65 11.19 0.96
C GLY A 158 9.12 10.29 -0.19
N ILE A 159 10.14 10.72 -0.96
CA ILE A 159 10.77 9.87 -1.99
C ILE A 159 11.39 8.62 -1.36
N ALA A 160 12.09 8.77 -0.24
CA ALA A 160 12.69 7.65 0.49
C ALA A 160 11.62 6.73 1.10
N GLY A 161 10.58 7.29 1.75
CA GLY A 161 9.46 6.52 2.29
C GLY A 161 8.74 5.71 1.21
N GLY A 162 8.49 6.34 0.04
CA GLY A 162 7.87 5.68 -1.11
C GLY A 162 8.63 4.46 -1.64
N ALA A 163 9.94 4.37 -1.41
CA ALA A 163 10.75 3.21 -1.78
C ALA A 163 10.60 2.02 -0.83
N LEU A 164 10.30 2.28 0.46
CA LEU A 164 10.19 1.22 1.46
C LEU A 164 9.06 0.24 1.18
N VAL A 165 7.91 0.74 0.71
CA VAL A 165 6.71 -0.08 0.54
C VAL A 165 6.89 -1.16 -0.54
N PRO A 166 7.17 -0.83 -1.82
CA PRO A 166 7.32 -1.84 -2.87
C PRO A 166 8.51 -2.77 -2.61
N ALA A 167 9.62 -2.24 -2.06
CA ALA A 167 10.76 -3.07 -1.69
C ALA A 167 10.41 -4.08 -0.59
N SER A 168 9.63 -3.66 0.44
CA SER A 168 9.15 -4.57 1.48
C SER A 168 8.23 -5.66 0.93
N TYR A 169 7.27 -5.31 0.04
CA TYR A 169 6.38 -6.29 -0.59
C TYR A 169 7.19 -7.37 -1.31
N ARG A 170 8.19 -6.97 -2.10
CA ARG A 170 9.03 -7.91 -2.81
C ARG A 170 9.89 -8.77 -1.87
N LEU A 171 10.46 -8.19 -0.83
CA LEU A 171 11.23 -8.92 0.18
C LEU A 171 10.36 -9.92 0.95
N ILE A 172 9.12 -9.58 1.27
CA ILE A 172 8.17 -10.50 1.90
C ILE A 172 7.90 -11.70 0.98
N VAL A 173 7.61 -11.46 -0.30
CA VAL A 173 7.39 -12.55 -1.29
C VAL A 173 8.64 -13.42 -1.47
N TYR A 174 9.85 -12.83 -1.34
CA TYR A 174 11.10 -13.57 -1.44
C TYR A 174 11.38 -14.46 -0.22
N VAL A 175 11.07 -13.97 0.99
CA VAL A 175 11.40 -14.61 2.28
C VAL A 175 10.37 -15.67 2.68
N PHE A 176 9.08 -15.42 2.41
CA PHE A 176 7.98 -16.27 2.86
C PHE A 176 7.51 -17.24 1.77
N GLU A 177 7.05 -18.41 2.19
CA GLU A 177 6.43 -19.40 1.31
C GLU A 177 5.00 -18.97 0.93
N PRO A 178 4.45 -19.45 -0.20
CA PRO A 178 3.10 -19.08 -0.65
C PRO A 178 2.01 -19.29 0.41
N SER A 179 2.14 -20.33 1.24
CA SER A 179 1.24 -20.65 2.35
C SER A 179 1.29 -19.62 3.50
N GLU A 180 2.43 -18.92 3.67
CA GLU A 180 2.69 -17.97 4.75
C GLU A 180 2.43 -16.50 4.33
N LEU A 181 2.34 -16.22 3.01
CA LEU A 181 2.24 -14.86 2.48
C LEU A 181 1.02 -14.09 3.01
N ALA A 182 -0.13 -14.77 3.13
CA ALA A 182 -1.34 -14.12 3.63
C ALA A 182 -1.14 -13.58 5.06
N LEU A 183 -0.49 -14.36 5.93
CA LEU A 183 -0.17 -13.95 7.29
C LEU A 183 0.88 -12.83 7.30
N ALA A 184 1.93 -12.95 6.50
CA ALA A 184 2.98 -11.93 6.41
C ALA A 184 2.43 -10.58 5.95
N PHE A 185 1.62 -10.54 4.89
CA PHE A 185 0.96 -9.30 4.45
C PHE A 185 -0.05 -8.76 5.45
N THR A 186 -0.73 -9.63 6.20
CA THR A 186 -1.60 -9.23 7.30
C THR A 186 -0.80 -8.50 8.38
N VAL A 187 0.32 -9.08 8.84
CA VAL A 187 1.21 -8.45 9.83
C VAL A 187 1.75 -7.11 9.33
N TYR A 188 2.15 -7.03 8.05
CA TYR A 188 2.61 -5.81 7.43
C TYR A 188 1.51 -4.72 7.41
N GLY A 189 0.29 -5.07 7.01
CA GLY A 189 -0.85 -4.14 6.99
C GLY A 189 -1.25 -3.67 8.39
N VAL A 190 -1.24 -4.57 9.39
CA VAL A 190 -1.47 -4.23 10.80
C VAL A 190 -0.42 -3.23 11.29
N SER A 191 0.84 -3.39 10.91
CA SER A 191 1.90 -2.46 11.33
C SER A 191 1.66 -1.03 10.83
N GLY A 192 1.17 -0.87 9.60
CA GLY A 192 0.76 0.43 9.06
C GLY A 192 -0.40 1.04 9.84
N THR A 193 -1.44 0.24 10.16
CA THR A 193 -2.57 0.70 10.99
C THR A 193 -2.12 1.13 12.38
N MET A 194 -1.23 0.35 12.99
CA MET A 194 -0.62 0.70 14.29
C MET A 194 0.21 1.98 14.18
N GLY A 195 1.00 2.14 13.10
CA GLY A 195 1.76 3.37 12.83
C GLY A 195 0.86 4.59 12.79
N ASN A 196 -0.29 4.51 12.11
CA ASN A 196 -1.25 5.61 12.05
C ASN A 196 -1.79 6.01 13.43
N MET A 197 -2.09 5.04 14.27
CA MET A 197 -2.55 5.29 15.64
C MET A 197 -1.45 5.88 16.53
N TRP A 198 -0.30 5.20 16.56
CA TRP A 198 0.81 5.59 17.44
C TRP A 198 1.42 6.93 17.05
N GLY A 199 1.32 7.34 15.79
CA GLY A 199 1.80 8.65 15.36
C GLY A 199 1.11 9.81 16.08
N THR A 200 -0.19 9.78 16.19
CA THR A 200 -0.96 10.82 16.90
C THR A 200 -0.69 10.84 18.39
N ILE A 201 -0.58 9.65 19.01
CA ILE A 201 -0.27 9.51 20.44
C ILE A 201 1.17 9.96 20.72
N PHE A 202 2.12 9.51 19.93
CA PHE A 202 3.52 9.85 20.05
C PHE A 202 3.75 11.36 19.90
N ALA A 203 3.07 11.99 18.93
CA ALA A 203 3.06 13.44 18.76
C ALA A 203 2.54 14.13 20.04
N GLY A 204 1.46 13.62 20.62
CA GLY A 204 0.92 14.14 21.86
C GLY A 204 1.87 14.01 23.06
N PHE A 205 2.63 12.92 23.15
CA PHE A 205 3.66 12.75 24.20
C PHE A 205 4.84 13.70 24.01
N ILE A 206 5.24 13.94 22.78
CA ILE A 206 6.36 14.85 22.47
C ILE A 206 6.08 16.27 22.92
N GLU A 207 4.83 16.70 22.92
CA GLU A 207 4.46 18.04 23.41
C GLU A 207 4.70 18.26 24.92
N TYR A 208 4.89 17.18 25.71
CA TYR A 208 5.31 17.28 27.12
C TYR A 208 6.81 17.54 27.29
N ILE A 209 7.62 17.40 26.23
CA ILE A 209 9.05 17.74 26.31
C ILE A 209 9.16 19.26 26.53
N PRO A 210 9.92 19.72 27.56
CA PRO A 210 10.15 21.14 27.78
C PRO A 210 10.66 21.81 26.49
N HIS A 211 9.98 22.87 26.05
CA HIS A 211 10.26 23.51 24.78
C HIS A 211 10.20 25.02 24.85
N SER A 212 10.90 25.67 23.90
CA SER A 212 10.85 27.12 23.69
C SER A 212 10.63 27.39 22.21
N VAL A 213 9.59 28.15 21.88
CA VAL A 213 9.24 28.49 20.51
C VAL A 213 10.40 29.23 19.82
N GLY A 214 10.69 28.92 18.57
CA GLY A 214 11.77 29.51 17.79
C GLY A 214 13.18 29.04 18.16
N THR A 215 13.30 28.01 19.00
CA THR A 215 14.60 27.45 19.38
C THR A 215 14.77 26.03 18.89
N GLN A 216 16.01 25.51 18.94
CA GLN A 216 16.29 24.08 18.63
C GLN A 216 15.66 23.11 19.65
N MET A 217 15.08 23.61 20.73
CA MET A 217 14.39 22.82 21.76
C MET A 217 12.89 22.70 21.53
N GLN A 218 12.36 23.13 20.37
CA GLN A 218 10.95 23.00 20.04
C GLN A 218 10.50 21.55 19.97
N SER A 219 9.30 21.25 20.47
CA SER A 219 8.76 19.89 20.56
C SER A 219 8.71 19.16 19.22
N CYS A 220 8.29 19.82 18.13
CA CYS A 220 8.23 19.23 16.81
C CYS A 220 9.61 18.77 16.28
N ARG A 221 10.71 19.42 16.67
CA ARG A 221 12.08 19.03 16.30
C ARG A 221 12.50 17.75 17.02
N TRP A 222 12.05 17.55 18.25
CA TRP A 222 12.27 16.32 19.00
C TRP A 222 11.60 15.11 18.36
N TYR A 223 10.45 15.31 17.74
CA TYR A 223 9.81 14.24 16.95
C TYR A 223 10.81 13.63 15.94
N PHE A 224 11.42 14.45 15.13
CA PHE A 224 12.36 13.99 14.11
C PHE A 224 13.63 13.39 14.70
N ARG A 225 14.16 13.93 15.80
CA ARG A 225 15.36 13.40 16.48
C ARG A 225 15.09 12.01 17.05
N ILE A 226 13.97 11.82 17.75
CA ILE A 226 13.61 10.53 18.33
C ILE A 226 13.35 9.51 17.22
N THR A 227 12.65 9.90 16.16
CA THR A 227 12.45 9.05 14.99
C THR A 227 13.78 8.62 14.36
N ALA A 228 14.74 9.53 14.19
CA ALA A 228 16.07 9.19 13.69
C ALA A 228 16.83 8.23 14.61
N ILE A 229 16.74 8.43 15.93
CA ILE A 229 17.35 7.54 16.94
C ILE A 229 16.74 6.13 16.88
N ILE A 230 15.43 6.01 16.64
CA ILE A 230 14.75 4.71 16.50
C ILE A 230 15.15 4.03 15.18
N ILE A 231 15.20 4.79 14.08
CA ILE A 231 15.55 4.25 12.76
C ILE A 231 17.00 3.76 12.72
N ALA A 232 17.94 4.46 13.33
CA ALA A 232 19.36 4.17 13.21
C ALA A 232 19.74 2.70 13.54
N PRO A 233 19.36 2.12 14.70
CA PRO A 233 19.67 0.72 15.00
C PRO A 233 18.89 -0.25 14.09
N LEU A 234 17.64 0.07 13.71
CA LEU A 234 16.83 -0.78 12.84
C LEU A 234 17.38 -0.81 11.41
N ALA A 235 17.77 0.33 10.86
CA ALA A 235 18.38 0.43 9.54
C ALA A 235 19.75 -0.26 9.53
N THR A 236 20.54 -0.14 10.60
CA THR A 236 21.79 -0.86 10.76
C THR A 236 21.57 -2.38 10.80
N ALA A 237 20.61 -2.84 11.60
CA ALA A 237 20.24 -4.26 11.64
C ALA A 237 19.77 -4.76 10.28
N SER A 238 19.00 -3.96 9.55
CA SER A 238 18.52 -4.28 8.20
C SER A 238 19.66 -4.53 7.22
N LEU A 239 20.75 -3.73 7.27
CA LEU A 239 21.92 -3.91 6.40
C LEU A 239 22.56 -5.32 6.52
N PHE A 240 22.58 -5.87 7.72
CA PHE A 240 23.23 -7.15 7.99
C PHE A 240 22.29 -8.36 7.90
N LEU A 241 21.01 -8.16 8.19
CA LEU A 241 20.05 -9.26 8.30
C LEU A 241 19.27 -9.51 7.02
N THR A 242 18.98 -8.45 6.21
CA THR A 242 18.16 -8.59 5.01
C THR A 242 18.90 -9.36 3.93
N PRO A 243 18.35 -10.50 3.47
CA PRO A 243 18.97 -11.30 2.43
C PRO A 243 18.95 -10.55 1.11
N TYR A 244 19.96 -10.79 0.29
CA TYR A 244 19.97 -10.26 -1.07
C TYR A 244 18.90 -10.95 -1.91
N ALA A 245 17.88 -10.21 -2.28
CA ALA A 245 16.83 -10.65 -3.20
C ALA A 245 17.22 -10.16 -4.61
N PRO A 246 17.63 -11.07 -5.51
CA PRO A 246 18.05 -10.68 -6.85
C PRO A 246 16.91 -9.99 -7.61
N GLY A 247 17.27 -9.06 -8.47
CA GLY A 247 16.36 -8.51 -9.46
C GLY A 247 16.00 -9.56 -10.51
N ASP A 248 15.12 -9.19 -11.41
CA ASP A 248 14.76 -10.06 -12.53
C ASP A 248 15.97 -10.18 -13.49
N GLU A 249 16.73 -11.28 -13.33
CA GLU A 249 17.88 -11.60 -14.17
C GLU A 249 17.50 -12.44 -15.39
N SER A 250 16.32 -13.08 -15.37
CA SER A 250 15.92 -14.12 -16.30
C SER A 250 14.78 -13.70 -17.23
N HIS A 251 14.72 -12.42 -17.64
CA HIS A 251 13.79 -12.08 -18.72
C HIS A 251 14.26 -12.76 -19.99
N THR A 252 13.60 -13.85 -20.32
CA THR A 252 13.68 -14.49 -21.63
C THR A 252 12.62 -13.82 -22.51
N LEU A 253 13.02 -13.47 -23.73
CA LEU A 253 12.10 -13.07 -24.80
C LEU A 253 11.10 -14.21 -25.07
N SER A 254 10.00 -13.90 -25.75
CA SER A 254 8.98 -14.89 -26.14
C SER A 254 9.54 -16.15 -26.81
N ASP A 255 10.74 -16.07 -27.32
CA ASP A 255 11.47 -17.17 -28.00
C ASP A 255 12.45 -17.94 -27.10
N GLY A 256 12.44 -17.67 -25.79
CA GLY A 256 13.29 -18.36 -24.81
C GLY A 256 14.73 -17.88 -24.73
N GLU A 257 15.13 -16.86 -25.50
CA GLU A 257 16.47 -16.27 -25.42
C GLU A 257 16.57 -15.18 -24.33
N PRO A 258 17.73 -15.05 -23.66
CA PRO A 258 17.94 -13.98 -22.68
C PRO A 258 17.85 -12.62 -23.38
N ASP A 259 17.03 -11.70 -22.82
CA ASP A 259 16.87 -10.37 -23.37
C ASP A 259 18.17 -9.56 -23.21
N PRO A 260 18.86 -9.18 -24.32
CA PRO A 260 20.12 -8.46 -24.30
C PRO A 260 19.96 -6.98 -23.92
N THR A 261 18.73 -6.48 -23.74
CA THR A 261 18.52 -5.05 -23.46
C THR A 261 18.98 -4.67 -22.07
N PRO A 262 19.72 -3.56 -21.91
CA PRO A 262 20.19 -3.11 -20.62
C PRO A 262 19.02 -2.74 -19.71
N ARG A 263 19.12 -3.10 -18.42
CA ARG A 263 18.06 -2.95 -17.39
C ARG A 263 17.47 -1.54 -17.33
N TRP A 264 18.27 -0.49 -17.56
CA TRP A 264 17.77 0.90 -17.51
C TRP A 264 16.76 1.23 -18.62
N ARG A 265 16.83 0.54 -19.78
CA ARG A 265 15.84 0.70 -20.86
C ARG A 265 14.51 0.02 -20.52
N ARG A 266 14.54 -0.99 -19.65
CA ARG A 266 13.35 -1.68 -19.15
C ARG A 266 12.64 -0.93 -18.00
N LEU A 267 13.20 0.19 -17.52
CA LEU A 267 12.61 1.01 -16.46
C LEU A 267 11.39 1.79 -16.93
N ASP A 268 11.13 1.86 -18.24
CA ASP A 268 10.12 2.75 -18.81
C ASP A 268 10.14 4.15 -18.16
N LEU A 269 11.26 4.84 -18.29
CA LEU A 269 11.43 6.17 -17.70
C LEU A 269 10.39 7.17 -18.22
N VAL A 270 9.91 7.01 -19.48
CA VAL A 270 8.92 7.90 -20.07
C VAL A 270 7.57 7.71 -19.36
N GLY A 271 7.11 6.46 -19.25
CA GLY A 271 5.88 6.16 -18.50
C GLY A 271 5.99 6.57 -17.03
N ALA A 272 7.11 6.21 -16.37
CA ALA A 272 7.34 6.55 -14.97
C ALA A 272 7.32 8.06 -14.73
N LEU A 273 8.02 8.86 -15.55
CA LEU A 273 8.04 10.34 -15.45
C LEU A 273 6.69 10.96 -15.78
N THR A 274 5.97 10.41 -16.76
CA THR A 274 4.64 10.89 -17.13
C THR A 274 3.65 10.67 -15.98
N MET A 275 3.64 9.46 -15.40
CA MET A 275 2.77 9.14 -14.26
C MET A 275 3.14 9.95 -13.01
N LEU A 276 4.44 10.05 -12.71
CA LEU A 276 4.95 10.88 -11.62
C LEU A 276 4.50 12.33 -11.78
N THR A 277 4.69 12.91 -12.97
CA THR A 277 4.28 14.29 -13.24
C THR A 277 2.76 14.46 -13.14
N ALA A 278 1.98 13.49 -13.62
CA ALA A 278 0.52 13.51 -13.50
C ALA A 278 0.06 13.53 -12.04
N ILE A 279 0.63 12.65 -11.20
CA ILE A 279 0.32 12.58 -9.76
C ILE A 279 0.75 13.88 -9.06
N VAL A 280 1.94 14.38 -9.33
CA VAL A 280 2.44 15.64 -8.74
C VAL A 280 1.55 16.82 -9.13
N LEU A 281 1.18 16.96 -10.41
CA LEU A 281 0.32 18.04 -10.86
C LEU A 281 -1.10 17.94 -10.29
N LEU A 282 -1.66 16.74 -10.22
CA LEU A 282 -2.98 16.54 -9.60
C LEU A 282 -2.96 16.97 -8.14
N THR A 283 -2.00 16.47 -7.38
CA THR A 283 -1.90 16.73 -5.95
C THR A 283 -1.52 18.19 -5.65
N LEU A 284 -0.61 18.77 -6.44
CA LEU A 284 -0.25 20.17 -6.38
C LEU A 284 -1.46 21.06 -6.66
N GLY A 285 -2.21 20.78 -7.73
CA GLY A 285 -3.41 21.51 -8.08
C GLY A 285 -4.41 21.50 -6.92
N LEU A 286 -4.77 20.32 -6.43
CA LEU A 286 -5.72 20.17 -5.32
C LEU A 286 -5.25 20.90 -4.06
N THR A 287 -3.96 20.82 -3.71
CA THR A 287 -3.39 21.52 -2.55
C THR A 287 -3.42 23.04 -2.72
N LEU A 288 -3.06 23.57 -3.90
CA LEU A 288 -3.12 24.98 -4.20
C LEU A 288 -4.56 25.50 -4.28
N GLY A 289 -5.49 24.70 -4.79
CA GLY A 289 -6.92 25.00 -4.78
C GLY A 289 -7.47 25.20 -3.39
N ALA A 290 -7.13 24.27 -2.49
CA ALA A 290 -7.52 24.34 -1.09
C ALA A 290 -6.88 25.54 -0.35
N SER A 291 -5.59 25.83 -0.63
CA SER A 291 -4.84 26.88 0.04
C SER A 291 -5.15 28.31 -0.47
N TYR A 292 -5.31 28.46 -1.78
CA TYR A 292 -5.37 29.79 -2.42
C TYR A 292 -6.67 30.04 -3.18
N GLY A 293 -7.53 29.06 -3.33
CA GLY A 293 -8.85 29.14 -3.94
C GLY A 293 -8.98 28.42 -5.28
N TRP A 294 -10.13 27.80 -5.48
CA TRP A 294 -10.48 26.89 -6.57
C TRP A 294 -10.64 27.55 -7.95
N LYS A 295 -10.76 28.89 -8.00
CA LYS A 295 -10.93 29.64 -9.27
C LYS A 295 -9.61 30.19 -9.80
N LYS A 296 -8.49 30.01 -9.09
CA LYS A 296 -7.19 30.56 -9.49
C LYS A 296 -6.46 29.66 -10.47
N ALA A 297 -5.64 30.25 -11.31
CA ALA A 297 -4.79 29.52 -12.27
C ALA A 297 -3.86 28.51 -11.57
N GLY A 298 -3.40 28.81 -10.35
CA GLY A 298 -2.60 27.90 -9.53
C GLY A 298 -3.27 26.55 -9.25
N PHE A 299 -4.61 26.51 -9.17
CA PHE A 299 -5.37 25.26 -9.12
C PHE A 299 -5.63 24.73 -10.53
N LEU A 300 -6.26 25.54 -11.40
CA LEU A 300 -6.79 25.08 -12.68
C LEU A 300 -5.72 24.51 -13.60
N VAL A 301 -4.55 25.16 -13.70
CA VAL A 301 -3.51 24.75 -14.63
C VAL A 301 -2.94 23.37 -14.26
N PRO A 302 -2.39 23.13 -13.06
CA PRO A 302 -1.85 21.81 -12.74
C PRO A 302 -2.94 20.73 -12.68
N PHE A 303 -4.13 21.05 -12.17
CA PHE A 303 -5.24 20.10 -12.13
C PHE A 303 -5.66 19.65 -13.53
N LEU A 304 -5.90 20.59 -14.46
CA LEU A 304 -6.32 20.25 -15.81
C LEU A 304 -5.21 19.56 -16.63
N LEU A 305 -3.92 19.93 -16.41
CA LEU A 305 -2.80 19.28 -17.07
C LEU A 305 -2.55 17.84 -16.59
N SER A 306 -2.98 17.50 -15.39
CA SER A 306 -2.81 16.13 -14.88
C SER A 306 -3.60 15.10 -15.70
N PHE A 307 -4.80 15.42 -16.17
CA PHE A 307 -5.65 14.49 -16.92
C PHE A 307 -5.06 14.04 -18.26
N PRO A 308 -4.61 14.94 -19.17
CA PRO A 308 -3.98 14.51 -20.41
C PRO A 308 -2.69 13.72 -20.14
N LEU A 309 -1.96 13.95 -19.05
CA LEU A 309 -0.81 13.15 -18.69
C LEU A 309 -1.22 11.73 -18.23
N PHE A 310 -2.29 11.58 -17.42
CA PHE A 310 -2.82 10.25 -17.11
C PHE A 310 -3.27 9.51 -18.37
N ILE A 311 -3.99 10.17 -19.27
CA ILE A 311 -4.42 9.58 -20.55
C ILE A 311 -3.19 9.22 -21.40
N GLY A 312 -2.23 10.12 -21.51
CA GLY A 312 -0.98 9.90 -22.23
C GLY A 312 -0.17 8.73 -21.67
N PHE A 313 -0.12 8.57 -20.34
CA PHE A 313 0.50 7.43 -19.70
C PHE A 313 -0.15 6.11 -20.13
N PHE A 314 -1.48 5.96 -20.00
CA PHE A 314 -2.16 4.73 -20.40
C PHE A 314 -2.04 4.47 -21.92
N PHE A 315 -2.03 5.52 -22.73
CA PHE A 315 -1.81 5.39 -24.15
C PHE A 315 -0.38 4.91 -24.48
N TRP A 316 0.62 5.46 -23.78
CA TRP A 316 2.02 5.04 -23.88
C TRP A 316 2.20 3.58 -23.50
N GLU A 317 1.70 3.18 -22.33
CA GLU A 317 1.75 1.80 -21.82
C GLU A 317 1.07 0.79 -22.77
N ALA A 318 0.00 1.21 -23.44
CA ALA A 318 -0.70 0.35 -24.41
C ALA A 318 0.10 0.08 -25.69
N HIS A 319 1.10 0.93 -26.02
CA HIS A 319 1.95 0.78 -27.19
C HIS A 319 3.29 0.10 -26.87
N LEU A 320 3.66 0.00 -25.61
CA LEU A 320 4.86 -0.69 -25.19
C LEU A 320 4.66 -2.21 -25.20
N GLU A 321 5.75 -2.92 -25.49
CA GLU A 321 5.80 -4.36 -25.27
C GLU A 321 5.61 -4.68 -23.78
N PRO A 322 4.82 -5.72 -23.44
CA PRO A 322 4.50 -6.04 -22.02
C PRO A 322 5.71 -6.22 -21.11
N SER A 323 6.85 -6.64 -21.63
CA SER A 323 8.12 -6.81 -20.92
C SER A 323 8.75 -5.50 -20.45
N TYR A 324 8.50 -4.40 -21.17
CA TYR A 324 9.05 -3.07 -20.88
C TYR A 324 8.06 -2.16 -20.17
N ALA A 325 6.77 -2.45 -20.27
CA ALA A 325 5.72 -1.64 -19.68
C ALA A 325 5.81 -1.60 -18.14
N LEU A 326 5.59 -0.43 -17.55
CA LEU A 326 5.48 -0.26 -16.10
C LEU A 326 4.24 -1.02 -15.58
N ILE A 327 3.15 -0.91 -16.32
CA ILE A 327 1.87 -1.60 -16.07
C ILE A 327 1.40 -2.20 -17.41
N PRO A 328 1.71 -3.47 -17.69
CA PRO A 328 1.28 -4.08 -18.93
C PRO A 328 -0.22 -3.91 -19.18
N ALA A 329 -0.62 -3.55 -20.40
CA ALA A 329 -2.03 -3.35 -20.74
C ALA A 329 -2.90 -4.61 -20.50
N SER A 330 -2.30 -5.80 -20.52
CA SER A 330 -2.92 -7.08 -20.13
C SER A 330 -3.41 -7.10 -18.69
N THR A 331 -2.75 -6.38 -17.79
CA THR A 331 -3.10 -6.27 -16.36
C THR A 331 -4.54 -5.75 -16.18
N TRP A 332 -4.96 -4.79 -16.99
CA TRP A 332 -6.31 -4.21 -16.93
C TRP A 332 -7.40 -5.12 -17.49
N ARG A 333 -7.03 -6.19 -18.20
CA ARG A 333 -7.96 -7.21 -18.70
C ARG A 333 -8.26 -8.29 -17.65
N ILE A 334 -7.50 -8.34 -16.56
CA ILE A 334 -7.75 -9.28 -15.45
C ILE A 334 -9.10 -8.91 -14.81
N PRO A 335 -10.05 -9.87 -14.73
CA PRO A 335 -11.38 -9.59 -14.19
C PRO A 335 -11.33 -9.04 -12.77
N ASN A 336 -12.10 -7.99 -12.52
CA ASN A 336 -12.23 -7.31 -11.22
C ASN A 336 -10.98 -6.63 -10.66
N LEU A 337 -9.80 -6.77 -11.27
CA LEU A 337 -8.57 -6.16 -10.75
C LEU A 337 -8.67 -4.64 -10.66
N ALA A 338 -9.11 -3.99 -11.75
CA ALA A 338 -9.23 -2.53 -11.80
C ALA A 338 -10.15 -1.98 -10.71
N ILE A 339 -11.29 -2.62 -10.46
CA ILE A 339 -12.23 -2.14 -9.45
C ILE A 339 -11.70 -2.37 -8.03
N PHE A 340 -10.99 -3.47 -7.76
CA PHE A 340 -10.34 -3.67 -6.47
C PHE A 340 -9.23 -2.65 -6.21
N ILE A 341 -8.41 -2.32 -7.23
CA ILE A 341 -7.40 -1.24 -7.11
C ILE A 341 -8.09 0.10 -6.84
N ALA A 342 -9.17 0.41 -7.57
CA ALA A 342 -9.90 1.66 -7.42
C ALA A 342 -10.55 1.81 -6.04
N MET A 343 -10.89 0.71 -5.35
CA MET A 343 -11.35 0.76 -3.95
C MET A 343 -10.29 1.33 -2.99
N GLY A 344 -9.03 1.45 -3.40
CA GLY A 344 -8.01 2.20 -2.65
C GLY A 344 -8.36 3.68 -2.47
N LEU A 345 -9.09 4.30 -3.40
CA LEU A 345 -9.44 5.72 -3.37
C LEU A 345 -10.32 6.12 -2.16
N PRO A 346 -11.40 5.44 -1.81
CA PRO A 346 -12.17 5.78 -0.62
C PRO A 346 -11.46 5.44 0.69
N LEU A 347 -10.58 4.43 0.69
CA LEU A 347 -9.97 3.88 1.90
C LEU A 347 -9.17 4.90 2.71
N PHE A 348 -8.20 5.57 2.11
CA PHE A 348 -7.36 6.50 2.85
C PHE A 348 -7.99 7.89 2.98
N ALA A 349 -8.96 8.22 2.13
CA ALA A 349 -9.80 9.40 2.32
C ALA A 349 -10.56 9.35 3.66
N TRP A 350 -11.01 8.16 4.11
CA TRP A 350 -11.58 7.96 5.45
C TRP A 350 -10.63 8.44 6.55
N TRP A 351 -9.39 7.93 6.55
CA TRP A 351 -8.40 8.29 7.56
C TRP A 351 -7.99 9.75 7.48
N ALA A 352 -7.75 10.26 6.27
CA ALA A 352 -7.29 11.62 6.03
C ALA A 352 -8.30 12.66 6.54
N VAL A 353 -9.57 12.52 6.18
CA VAL A 353 -10.62 13.47 6.57
C VAL A 353 -10.99 13.32 8.03
N ASN A 354 -11.23 12.10 8.48
CA ASN A 354 -11.72 11.83 9.81
C ASN A 354 -10.72 12.24 10.90
N PHE A 355 -9.45 11.81 10.75
CA PHE A 355 -8.41 12.17 11.71
C PHE A 355 -8.15 13.68 11.72
N LEU A 356 -7.99 14.29 10.55
CA LEU A 356 -7.73 15.73 10.48
C LEU A 356 -8.89 16.54 11.07
N ALA A 357 -10.13 16.27 10.63
CA ALA A 357 -11.31 17.01 11.09
C ALA A 357 -11.53 16.88 12.60
N LEU A 358 -11.47 15.66 13.15
CA LEU A 358 -11.75 15.43 14.56
C LEU A 358 -10.62 15.91 15.46
N ILE A 359 -9.35 15.65 15.11
CA ILE A 359 -8.20 16.11 15.90
C ILE A 359 -8.14 17.62 15.94
N GLU A 360 -8.29 18.29 14.78
CA GLU A 360 -8.30 19.76 14.74
C GLU A 360 -9.48 20.33 15.53
N THR A 361 -10.67 19.73 15.44
CA THR A 361 -11.83 20.15 16.23
C THR A 361 -11.56 20.01 17.73
N PHE A 362 -11.02 18.89 18.20
CA PHE A 362 -10.71 18.72 19.63
C PHE A 362 -9.66 19.71 20.12
N VAL A 363 -8.61 19.94 19.32
CA VAL A 363 -7.49 20.81 19.74
C VAL A 363 -7.82 22.30 19.57
N GLN A 364 -8.38 22.70 18.40
CA GLN A 364 -8.55 24.14 18.08
C GLN A 364 -9.87 24.70 18.62
N VAL A 365 -10.95 23.92 18.65
CA VAL A 365 -12.28 24.39 19.05
C VAL A 365 -12.55 24.12 20.53
N TYR A 366 -12.22 22.89 20.99
CA TYR A 366 -12.46 22.50 22.40
C TYR A 366 -11.23 22.69 23.29
N HIS A 367 -10.09 23.17 22.74
CA HIS A 367 -8.85 23.42 23.46
C HIS A 367 -8.37 22.21 24.29
N GLU A 368 -8.67 21.00 23.80
CA GLU A 368 -8.18 19.78 24.44
C GLU A 368 -6.67 19.62 24.17
N ARG A 369 -5.99 19.00 25.11
CA ARG A 369 -4.57 18.66 24.93
C ARG A 369 -4.42 17.68 23.76
N PRO A 370 -3.41 17.83 22.89
CA PRO A 370 -3.20 16.98 21.72
C PRO A 370 -3.21 15.47 22.01
N ILE A 371 -2.67 15.07 23.18
CA ILE A 371 -2.68 13.67 23.61
C ILE A 371 -4.11 13.16 23.84
N ILE A 372 -5.00 13.99 24.41
CA ILE A 372 -6.40 13.60 24.66
C ILE A 372 -7.12 13.42 23.32
N ALA A 373 -6.88 14.33 22.36
CA ALA A 373 -7.40 14.19 20.99
C ALA A 373 -6.92 12.87 20.36
N GLY A 374 -5.63 12.53 20.47
CA GLY A 374 -5.08 11.26 20.02
C GLY A 374 -5.73 10.04 20.69
N VAL A 375 -5.91 10.08 22.01
CA VAL A 375 -6.57 8.99 22.78
C VAL A 375 -8.04 8.81 22.35
N ARG A 376 -8.75 9.89 22.01
CA ARG A 376 -10.12 9.80 21.48
C ARG A 376 -10.21 9.09 20.13
N MET A 377 -9.12 9.08 19.35
CA MET A 377 -9.05 8.36 18.08
C MET A 377 -8.65 6.88 18.24
N LEU A 378 -8.12 6.47 19.42
CA LEU A 378 -7.70 5.08 19.69
C LEU A 378 -8.74 4.01 19.36
N PRO A 379 -10.03 4.15 19.72
CA PRO A 379 -11.03 3.11 19.46
C PRO A 379 -11.13 2.72 17.98
N GLN A 380 -10.93 3.67 17.09
CA GLN A 380 -10.96 3.45 15.63
C GLN A 380 -9.81 2.52 15.18
N ALA A 381 -8.63 2.69 15.72
CA ALA A 381 -7.49 1.86 15.40
C ALA A 381 -7.59 0.47 16.08
N VAL A 382 -8.10 0.43 17.29
CA VAL A 382 -8.31 -0.82 18.04
C VAL A 382 -9.31 -1.73 17.30
N VAL A 383 -10.43 -1.21 16.83
CA VAL A 383 -11.39 -2.01 16.05
C VAL A 383 -10.79 -2.52 14.73
N SER A 384 -9.97 -1.69 14.07
CA SER A 384 -9.27 -2.10 12.85
C SER A 384 -8.32 -3.26 13.10
N LEU A 385 -7.61 -3.25 14.22
CA LEU A 385 -6.72 -4.33 14.64
C LEU A 385 -7.51 -5.63 14.92
N PHE A 386 -8.58 -5.55 15.69
CA PHE A 386 -9.40 -6.72 16.01
C PHE A 386 -10.05 -7.33 14.77
N LEU A 387 -10.51 -6.51 13.84
CA LEU A 387 -11.09 -7.02 12.60
C LEU A 387 -10.02 -7.66 11.70
N THR A 388 -8.84 -7.08 11.59
CA THR A 388 -7.74 -7.70 10.83
C THR A 388 -7.37 -9.07 11.42
N ALA A 389 -7.24 -9.17 12.74
CA ALA A 389 -7.03 -10.44 13.40
C ALA A 389 -8.22 -11.41 13.18
N GLY A 390 -9.46 -10.89 13.24
CA GLY A 390 -10.68 -11.67 13.01
C GLY A 390 -10.76 -12.29 11.61
N PHE A 391 -10.25 -11.62 10.58
CA PHE A 391 -10.20 -12.19 9.22
C PHE A 391 -9.38 -13.48 9.14
N THR A 392 -8.37 -13.63 9.99
CA THR A 392 -7.57 -14.88 10.08
C THR A 392 -8.42 -16.05 10.60
N TYR A 393 -9.40 -15.79 11.47
CA TYR A 393 -10.27 -16.81 12.05
C TYR A 393 -11.58 -17.05 11.30
N PHE A 394 -11.99 -16.10 10.44
CA PHE A 394 -13.24 -16.19 9.68
C PHE A 394 -12.99 -16.21 8.17
N PRO A 395 -12.52 -17.35 7.59
CA PRO A 395 -12.19 -17.45 6.17
C PRO A 395 -13.40 -17.20 5.23
N LEU A 396 -14.62 -17.28 5.75
CA LEU A 396 -15.85 -16.95 4.99
C LEU A 396 -15.87 -15.48 4.51
N LEU A 397 -15.30 -14.56 5.28
CA LEU A 397 -15.18 -13.16 4.91
C LEU A 397 -14.17 -12.96 3.77
N ILE A 398 -13.13 -13.79 3.72
CA ILE A 398 -12.10 -13.77 2.68
C ILE A 398 -12.61 -14.44 1.40
N SER A 399 -13.40 -15.52 1.51
CA SER A 399 -13.89 -16.29 0.36
C SER A 399 -14.92 -15.55 -0.50
N ARG A 400 -15.54 -14.48 0.01
CA ARG A 400 -16.53 -13.67 -0.70
C ARG A 400 -16.16 -12.17 -0.69
N PRO A 401 -15.06 -11.76 -1.33
CA PRO A 401 -14.54 -10.40 -1.24
C PRO A 401 -15.56 -9.34 -1.70
N TRP A 402 -16.45 -9.68 -2.64
CA TRP A 402 -17.49 -8.76 -3.11
C TRP A 402 -18.50 -8.35 -2.02
N LEU A 403 -18.95 -9.32 -1.21
CA LEU A 403 -19.90 -9.03 -0.12
C LEU A 403 -19.20 -8.25 0.99
N THR A 404 -17.96 -8.62 1.28
CA THR A 404 -17.13 -8.00 2.31
C THR A 404 -16.85 -6.54 2.00
N VAL A 405 -16.58 -6.18 0.73
CA VAL A 405 -16.44 -4.79 0.28
C VAL A 405 -17.75 -4.02 0.42
N LEU A 406 -18.87 -4.58 -0.05
CA LEU A 406 -20.17 -3.90 0.04
C LEU A 406 -20.60 -3.61 1.49
N VAL A 407 -20.42 -4.58 2.38
CA VAL A 407 -20.73 -4.43 3.80
C VAL A 407 -19.81 -3.41 4.47
N GLY A 408 -18.51 -3.47 4.16
CA GLY A 408 -17.52 -2.54 4.70
C GLY A 408 -17.79 -1.09 4.30
N GLU A 409 -18.06 -0.82 3.01
CA GLU A 409 -18.44 0.51 2.53
C GLU A 409 -19.76 1.01 3.14
N ALA A 410 -20.75 0.13 3.31
CA ALA A 410 -21.98 0.50 3.99
C ALA A 410 -21.72 0.94 5.45
N PHE A 411 -20.81 0.27 6.16
CA PHE A 411 -20.41 0.69 7.51
C PHE A 411 -19.67 2.03 7.51
N CYS A 412 -18.83 2.33 6.51
CA CYS A 412 -18.22 3.65 6.34
C CYS A 412 -19.28 4.74 6.18
N ILE A 413 -20.28 4.51 5.33
CA ILE A 413 -21.39 5.45 5.11
C ILE A 413 -22.16 5.68 6.42
N VAL A 414 -22.51 4.61 7.16
CA VAL A 414 -23.20 4.71 8.46
C VAL A 414 -22.34 5.49 9.46
N GLY A 415 -21.01 5.28 9.48
CA GLY A 415 -20.08 6.04 10.30
C GLY A 415 -20.18 7.55 10.04
N TYR A 416 -20.17 7.97 8.77
CA TYR A 416 -20.34 9.39 8.42
C TYR A 416 -21.75 9.91 8.74
N ILE A 417 -22.81 9.12 8.59
CA ILE A 417 -24.15 9.50 9.03
C ILE A 417 -24.17 9.83 10.52
N LEU A 418 -23.50 9.01 11.34
CA LEU A 418 -23.40 9.26 12.78
C LEU A 418 -22.60 10.54 13.07
N PHE A 419 -21.48 10.77 12.39
CA PHE A 419 -20.69 11.99 12.55
C PHE A 419 -21.47 13.26 12.22
N THR A 420 -22.37 13.22 11.21
CA THR A 420 -23.21 14.37 10.86
C THR A 420 -24.36 14.61 11.82
N ARG A 421 -24.65 13.69 12.75
CA ARG A 421 -25.72 13.85 13.77
C ARG A 421 -25.22 14.50 15.06
N THR A 422 -23.92 14.72 15.20
CA THR A 422 -23.38 15.36 16.39
C THR A 422 -23.63 16.87 16.38
N SER A 423 -24.06 17.41 17.50
CA SER A 423 -24.13 18.87 17.71
C SER A 423 -22.88 19.38 18.42
N THR A 424 -22.33 18.57 19.31
CA THR A 424 -21.09 18.81 20.03
C THR A 424 -20.19 17.59 19.85
N PHE A 425 -18.90 17.77 19.52
CA PHE A 425 -18.00 16.64 19.29
C PHE A 425 -17.44 16.03 20.58
N VAL A 426 -17.87 16.54 21.74
CA VAL A 426 -17.42 16.14 23.08
C VAL A 426 -18.58 15.72 23.97
N GLY A 427 -18.28 15.25 25.19
CA GLY A 427 -19.28 14.87 26.18
C GLY A 427 -20.11 13.65 25.76
N LYS A 428 -21.44 13.72 25.89
CA LYS A 428 -22.37 12.62 25.55
C LYS A 428 -22.39 12.33 24.04
N ASP A 429 -22.27 13.37 23.21
CA ASP A 429 -22.29 13.23 21.74
C ASP A 429 -21.07 12.50 21.21
N TYR A 430 -19.90 12.66 21.86
CA TYR A 430 -18.74 11.86 21.53
C TYR A 430 -19.02 10.36 21.63
N TRP A 431 -19.54 9.89 22.75
CA TRP A 431 -19.83 8.47 22.96
C TRP A 431 -20.93 7.94 22.06
N ARG A 432 -21.98 8.75 21.84
CA ARG A 432 -23.15 8.35 21.05
C ARG A 432 -22.87 8.32 19.54
N PHE A 433 -22.16 9.31 19.04
CA PHE A 433 -22.01 9.51 17.60
C PHE A 433 -20.58 9.33 17.10
N ILE A 434 -19.60 10.01 17.72
CA ILE A 434 -18.21 9.98 17.23
C ILE A 434 -17.54 8.64 17.53
N PHE A 435 -17.65 8.15 18.74
CA PHE A 435 -17.12 6.83 19.13
C PHE A 435 -17.76 5.71 18.30
N THR A 436 -19.09 5.65 18.26
CA THR A 436 -19.83 4.59 17.56
C THR A 436 -19.62 4.67 16.05
N GLY A 437 -19.69 5.88 15.48
CA GLY A 437 -19.45 6.11 14.05
C GLY A 437 -18.01 5.78 13.66
N GLY A 438 -17.05 6.13 14.53
CA GLY A 438 -15.64 5.81 14.36
C GLY A 438 -15.36 4.31 14.37
N LEU A 439 -15.98 3.56 15.31
CA LEU A 439 -15.86 2.10 15.35
C LEU A 439 -16.44 1.45 14.08
N LEU A 440 -17.66 1.81 13.69
CA LEU A 440 -18.32 1.23 12.52
C LEU A 440 -17.56 1.58 11.24
N GLY A 441 -17.23 2.83 11.03
CA GLY A 441 -16.61 3.28 9.81
C GLY A 441 -15.16 2.80 9.67
N SER A 442 -14.36 2.87 10.72
CA SER A 442 -12.97 2.35 10.67
C SER A 442 -12.93 0.83 10.55
N GLY A 443 -13.88 0.14 11.20
CA GLY A 443 -14.09 -1.29 11.00
C GLY A 443 -14.49 -1.62 9.57
N GLY A 444 -15.43 -0.88 9.01
CA GLY A 444 -15.83 -0.99 7.60
C GLY A 444 -14.66 -0.76 6.65
N ASN A 445 -13.91 0.31 6.87
CA ASN A 445 -12.76 0.68 6.05
C ASN A 445 -11.68 -0.41 6.05
N MET A 446 -11.35 -0.96 7.22
CA MET A 446 -10.38 -2.06 7.32
C MET A 446 -10.87 -3.34 6.66
N THR A 447 -12.17 -3.58 6.72
CA THR A 447 -12.84 -4.69 6.03
C THR A 447 -12.70 -4.55 4.50
N VAL A 448 -12.91 -3.36 3.95
CA VAL A 448 -12.71 -3.07 2.52
C VAL A 448 -11.25 -3.23 2.12
N PHE A 449 -10.32 -2.69 2.93
CA PHE A 449 -8.88 -2.81 2.68
C PHE A 449 -8.45 -4.27 2.56
N THR A 450 -8.84 -5.11 3.53
CA THR A 450 -8.48 -6.53 3.55
C THR A 450 -9.09 -7.27 2.37
N ALA A 451 -10.37 -7.04 2.08
CA ALA A 451 -11.06 -7.67 0.96
C ALA A 451 -10.49 -7.26 -0.41
N ALA A 452 -10.16 -5.98 -0.59
CA ALA A 452 -9.55 -5.49 -1.81
C ALA A 452 -8.14 -6.09 -2.01
N ASN A 453 -7.32 -6.12 -0.96
CA ASN A 453 -5.98 -6.70 -0.99
C ASN A 453 -6.02 -8.19 -1.35
N VAL A 454 -6.88 -8.97 -0.69
CA VAL A 454 -7.09 -10.38 -1.02
C VAL A 454 -7.63 -10.53 -2.45
N GLY A 455 -8.60 -9.73 -2.84
CA GLY A 455 -9.16 -9.74 -4.20
C GLY A 455 -8.11 -9.47 -5.28
N ILE A 456 -7.20 -8.53 -5.04
CA ILE A 456 -6.06 -8.26 -5.93
C ILE A 456 -5.12 -9.46 -5.98
N MET A 457 -4.65 -9.94 -4.82
CA MET A 457 -3.62 -10.99 -4.75
C MET A 457 -4.10 -12.34 -5.26
N THR A 458 -5.41 -12.61 -5.19
CA THR A 458 -6.00 -13.84 -5.75
C THR A 458 -6.32 -13.75 -7.25
N ALA A 459 -6.43 -12.53 -7.80
CA ALA A 459 -6.75 -12.32 -9.20
C ALA A 459 -5.51 -12.31 -10.12
N ILE A 460 -4.31 -12.11 -9.58
CA ILE A 460 -3.08 -11.91 -10.35
C ILE A 460 -2.11 -13.08 -10.21
N PRO A 461 -1.25 -13.32 -11.23
CA PRO A 461 -0.11 -14.21 -11.11
C PRO A 461 0.88 -13.72 -10.04
N PRO A 462 1.59 -14.62 -9.34
CA PRO A 462 2.55 -14.24 -8.28
C PRO A 462 3.64 -13.26 -8.72
N GLU A 463 4.03 -13.32 -10.00
CA GLU A 463 5.07 -12.47 -10.61
C GLU A 463 4.63 -11.00 -10.69
N MET A 464 3.32 -10.73 -10.75
CA MET A 464 2.74 -9.39 -10.84
C MET A 464 2.31 -8.81 -9.49
N ALA A 465 2.49 -9.55 -8.39
CA ALA A 465 2.03 -9.13 -7.06
C ALA A 465 2.63 -7.79 -6.61
N GLY A 466 3.90 -7.54 -6.90
CA GLY A 466 4.58 -6.28 -6.59
C GLY A 466 3.96 -5.08 -7.30
N VAL A 467 3.73 -5.19 -8.61
CA VAL A 467 3.12 -4.13 -9.44
C VAL A 467 1.69 -3.84 -8.99
N ALA A 468 0.88 -4.86 -8.78
CA ALA A 468 -0.50 -4.68 -8.37
C ALA A 468 -0.63 -4.12 -6.94
N GLY A 469 0.26 -4.54 -6.03
CA GLY A 469 0.36 -3.95 -4.70
C GLY A 469 0.76 -2.47 -4.75
N ALA A 470 1.73 -2.12 -5.60
CA ALA A 470 2.13 -0.73 -5.80
C ALA A 470 0.98 0.13 -6.38
N LEU A 471 0.24 -0.39 -7.37
CA LEU A 471 -0.93 0.28 -7.94
C LEU A 471 -2.02 0.54 -6.90
N PHE A 472 -2.29 -0.46 -6.05
CA PHE A 472 -3.26 -0.31 -4.97
C PHE A 472 -2.81 0.76 -3.97
N GLN A 473 -1.53 0.79 -3.62
CA GLN A 473 -0.97 1.83 -2.75
C GLN A 473 -1.02 3.23 -3.38
N VAL A 474 -0.80 3.35 -4.68
CA VAL A 474 -0.99 4.63 -5.40
C VAL A 474 -2.44 5.09 -5.31
N ALA A 475 -3.41 4.20 -5.53
CA ALA A 475 -4.82 4.51 -5.40
C ALA A 475 -5.18 4.97 -3.97
N ILE A 476 -4.65 4.29 -2.94
CA ILE A 476 -4.81 4.67 -1.53
C ILE A 476 -4.28 6.09 -1.29
N GLN A 477 -3.09 6.42 -1.78
CA GLN A 477 -2.48 7.74 -1.58
C GLN A 477 -3.19 8.86 -2.36
N LEU A 478 -3.66 8.58 -3.58
CA LEU A 478 -4.50 9.51 -4.32
C LEU A 478 -5.82 9.78 -3.56
N GLY A 479 -6.39 8.76 -2.95
CA GLY A 479 -7.55 8.89 -2.06
C GLY A 479 -7.29 9.82 -0.88
N ALA A 480 -6.13 9.71 -0.24
CA ALA A 480 -5.71 10.62 0.83
C ALA A 480 -5.65 12.08 0.37
N VAL A 481 -5.04 12.32 -0.81
CA VAL A 481 -4.91 13.66 -1.38
C VAL A 481 -6.29 14.27 -1.68
N VAL A 482 -7.19 13.50 -2.29
CA VAL A 482 -8.57 13.92 -2.51
C VAL A 482 -9.26 14.24 -1.19
N GLY A 483 -9.06 13.40 -0.16
CA GLY A 483 -9.60 13.61 1.18
C GLY A 483 -9.11 14.92 1.81
N PHE A 484 -7.80 15.16 1.85
CA PHE A 484 -7.20 16.39 2.40
C PHE A 484 -7.66 17.63 1.66
N ALA A 485 -7.64 17.61 0.33
CA ALA A 485 -8.07 18.73 -0.49
C ALA A 485 -9.55 19.05 -0.27
N THR A 486 -10.39 18.03 -0.19
CA THR A 486 -11.81 18.18 0.09
C THR A 486 -12.04 18.75 1.48
N GLN A 487 -11.37 18.22 2.51
CA GLN A 487 -11.46 18.73 3.87
C GLN A 487 -11.12 20.23 3.91
N ALA A 488 -9.95 20.59 3.36
CA ALA A 488 -9.52 21.97 3.33
C ALA A 488 -10.50 22.89 2.55
N GLY A 489 -11.05 22.41 1.43
CA GLY A 489 -12.05 23.15 0.64
C GLY A 489 -13.36 23.35 1.39
N MET A 490 -13.88 22.30 2.06
CA MET A 490 -15.14 22.38 2.79
C MET A 490 -15.05 23.31 4.02
N LEU A 491 -13.88 23.43 4.64
CA LEU A 491 -13.66 24.35 5.75
C LEU A 491 -13.76 25.83 5.34
N THR A 492 -13.74 26.15 4.05
CA THR A 492 -13.82 27.52 3.53
C THR A 492 -15.22 27.94 3.05
N ILE A 493 -16.21 27.03 3.11
CA ILE A 493 -17.58 27.31 2.61
C ILE A 493 -18.25 28.42 3.43
N ASN A 494 -18.17 28.30 4.75
CA ASN A 494 -18.72 29.29 5.67
C ASN A 494 -17.61 29.98 6.48
N PRO A 495 -17.80 31.22 6.93
CA PRO A 495 -16.88 31.87 7.85
C PRO A 495 -16.68 31.07 9.14
N GLY A 496 -15.47 31.11 9.69
CA GLY A 496 -15.13 30.45 10.94
C GLY A 496 -14.32 29.14 10.79
N GLY A 497 -14.06 28.68 9.56
CA GLY A 497 -13.20 27.51 9.32
C GLY A 497 -13.66 26.27 10.08
N ILE A 498 -12.75 25.62 10.82
CA ILE A 498 -13.02 24.42 11.63
C ILE A 498 -13.92 24.71 12.84
N ALA A 499 -13.96 25.96 13.32
CA ALA A 499 -14.83 26.34 14.43
C ALA A 499 -16.32 26.38 14.06
N ASN A 500 -16.63 26.39 12.76
CA ASN A 500 -18.00 26.30 12.28
C ASN A 500 -18.40 24.83 12.05
N PRO A 501 -19.27 24.24 12.88
CA PRO A 501 -19.67 22.83 12.73
C PRO A 501 -20.27 22.50 11.37
N ALA A 502 -20.93 23.46 10.69
CA ALA A 502 -21.49 23.26 9.36
C ALA A 502 -20.42 22.93 8.31
N ASN A 503 -19.22 23.51 8.42
CA ASN A 503 -18.10 23.20 7.54
C ASN A 503 -17.56 21.78 7.77
N VAL A 504 -17.45 21.36 9.02
CA VAL A 504 -17.03 20.00 9.39
C VAL A 504 -18.06 18.98 8.89
N HIS A 505 -19.33 19.26 9.09
CA HIS A 505 -20.42 18.42 8.56
C HIS A 505 -20.42 18.37 7.03
N ALA A 506 -20.13 19.48 6.35
CA ALA A 506 -20.05 19.52 4.89
C ALA A 506 -18.98 18.54 4.36
N SER A 507 -17.81 18.45 5.01
CA SER A 507 -16.78 17.49 4.64
C SER A 507 -17.22 16.04 4.87
N PHE A 508 -17.96 15.75 5.95
CA PHE A 508 -18.52 14.43 6.20
C PHE A 508 -19.63 14.06 5.19
N TYR A 509 -20.49 14.99 4.80
CA TYR A 509 -21.47 14.77 3.73
C TYR A 509 -20.81 14.49 2.38
N PHE A 510 -19.75 15.21 2.04
CA PHE A 510 -18.99 14.91 0.83
C PHE A 510 -18.41 13.50 0.87
N GLN A 511 -17.75 13.11 1.97
CA GLN A 511 -17.15 11.78 2.11
C GLN A 511 -18.20 10.66 2.12
N MET A 512 -19.37 10.91 2.68
CA MET A 512 -20.51 9.99 2.59
C MET A 512 -20.91 9.76 1.13
N GLY A 513 -21.05 10.84 0.34
CA GLY A 513 -21.32 10.76 -1.09
C GLY A 513 -20.20 10.06 -1.87
N TRP A 514 -18.94 10.31 -1.51
CA TRP A 514 -17.77 9.67 -2.10
C TRP A 514 -17.77 8.15 -1.87
N ASN A 515 -17.97 7.69 -0.64
CA ASN A 515 -18.08 6.25 -0.34
C ASN A 515 -19.32 5.63 -1.02
N ALA A 516 -20.47 6.33 -1.07
CA ALA A 516 -21.66 5.85 -1.77
C ALA A 516 -21.41 5.70 -3.27
N LEU A 517 -20.69 6.63 -3.89
CA LEU A 517 -20.30 6.54 -5.31
C LEU A 517 -19.47 5.26 -5.55
N TRP A 518 -18.44 5.01 -4.73
CA TRP A 518 -17.59 3.84 -4.87
C TRP A 518 -18.31 2.53 -4.57
N LEU A 519 -19.21 2.52 -3.59
CA LEU A 519 -20.11 1.38 -3.33
C LEU A 519 -20.95 1.03 -4.56
N ILE A 520 -21.57 2.02 -5.20
CA ILE A 520 -22.39 1.84 -6.40
C ILE A 520 -21.53 1.37 -7.58
N LEU A 521 -20.40 2.03 -7.81
CA LEU A 521 -19.46 1.64 -8.89
C LEU A 521 -18.96 0.21 -8.70
N PHE A 522 -18.59 -0.17 -7.48
CA PHE A 522 -18.20 -1.53 -7.18
C PHE A 522 -19.30 -2.54 -7.46
N ALA A 523 -20.55 -2.25 -7.03
CA ALA A 523 -21.69 -3.13 -7.24
C ALA A 523 -22.02 -3.33 -8.73
N ILE A 524 -21.82 -2.29 -9.57
CA ILE A 524 -22.09 -2.35 -11.02
C ILE A 524 -20.96 -3.06 -11.77
N VAL A 525 -19.72 -2.73 -11.47
CA VAL A 525 -18.54 -3.18 -12.26
C VAL A 525 -18.10 -4.57 -11.87
N TYR A 526 -18.29 -4.97 -10.61
CA TYR A 526 -17.82 -6.26 -10.13
C TYR A 526 -18.54 -7.44 -10.80
N LYS A 527 -17.77 -8.31 -11.45
CA LYS A 527 -18.28 -9.52 -12.09
C LYS A 527 -18.11 -10.72 -11.15
N ARG A 528 -19.21 -11.31 -10.73
CA ARG A 528 -19.18 -12.52 -9.90
C ARG A 528 -18.55 -13.68 -10.69
N PRO A 529 -17.59 -14.42 -10.11
CA PRO A 529 -17.07 -15.63 -10.76
C PRO A 529 -18.22 -16.60 -10.97
N LYS A 530 -18.34 -17.14 -12.18
CA LYS A 530 -19.28 -18.23 -12.46
C LYS A 530 -18.90 -19.40 -11.57
N LYS A 531 -19.87 -19.98 -10.83
CA LYS A 531 -19.68 -21.27 -10.17
C LYS A 531 -19.21 -22.25 -11.23
N SER A 532 -18.01 -22.80 -11.10
CA SER A 532 -17.61 -23.98 -11.85
C SER A 532 -18.62 -25.08 -11.50
N THR A 533 -19.34 -25.57 -12.50
CA THR A 533 -20.10 -26.81 -12.38
C THR A 533 -19.10 -27.88 -11.96
N PRO A 534 -19.37 -28.67 -10.91
CA PRO A 534 -18.49 -29.79 -10.59
C PRO A 534 -18.35 -30.65 -11.86
N GLU A 535 -17.12 -30.95 -12.26
CA GLU A 535 -16.91 -31.99 -13.28
C GLU A 535 -17.60 -33.26 -12.77
N PRO A 536 -18.40 -33.94 -13.61
CA PRO A 536 -18.98 -35.21 -13.24
C PRO A 536 -17.82 -36.18 -12.88
N GLU A 537 -17.90 -36.76 -11.69
CA GLU A 537 -16.97 -37.82 -11.29
C GLU A 537 -16.94 -38.85 -12.41
N PRO A 538 -15.76 -39.31 -12.83
CA PRO A 538 -15.70 -40.39 -13.79
C PRO A 538 -16.40 -41.61 -13.17
N GLU A 539 -17.47 -42.07 -13.82
CA GLU A 539 -18.16 -43.29 -13.47
C GLU A 539 -17.13 -44.43 -13.43
N ALA A 540 -17.04 -45.10 -12.28
CA ALA A 540 -16.10 -46.17 -11.99
C ALA A 540 -16.49 -47.47 -12.71
#